data_6d7fd4022946c1aefa6e91287532c1c7
#
_entry.id   6d7fd4022946c1aefa6e91287532c1c7
#
_cell.length_a   1.000
_cell.length_b   1.000
_cell.length_c   1.000
_cell.angle_alpha   90.00
_cell.angle_beta   90.00
_cell.angle_gamma   90.00
#
_symmetry.space_group_name_H-M   'P 1'
#
loop_
_entity.id
_entity.type
_entity.pdbx_description
1 polymer ?
#
loop_
_entity_poly.entity_id
_entity_poly.type
_entity_poly.pdbx_seq_one_letter_code
_entity_poly.pdbx_strand_id
1 'polypeptide(L)'
;MIIGLFTELLNVGGVQLAGRQTAAALTKIGEKRGLPCVFLSLNDKAGEGQICATDTRFSFHGFGRRKAQFVIQALRLARRKPRLIFAAHPNLAPTALAMKELARNAPMIVGAHGIEVWQPLPFMRRTAFRRADLIIVPSTYTLEKTAQAQGVPPSKMRKIPWPLDAEFLALSESPANLPLPPSFPQGTVVLSVGRWSSAERYKGADILIRAGAHLSEKFPDLHVVLAGPGDDIDRLRKEAQDCGVAKQVHFFPSISRKELAALYFGADIFALPSTGEGFGLVFLEAMAFGKAIVGANAGGVPDVVQHERDGLLVTPTVEAVSGAVRRLLSDPLLRKRLGMQGQERVRTEFSFARFQTQLSGAIDLLTAKNQQRNKSVTT
;
A
#
# COMPACT_ATOMS: atom_id res chain seq x y z
N MET A 1 -4.52 27.19 4.32
CA MET A 1 -3.55 26.21 4.90
C MET A 1 -4.18 24.82 4.85
N ILE A 2 -3.42 23.81 4.47
CA ILE A 2 -3.74 22.37 4.58
C ILE A 2 -2.95 21.81 5.76
N ILE A 3 -3.57 21.02 6.63
CA ILE A 3 -2.89 20.33 7.72
C ILE A 3 -2.98 18.83 7.50
N GLY A 4 -1.84 18.15 7.46
CA GLY A 4 -1.74 16.69 7.37
C GLY A 4 -1.22 16.10 8.69
N LEU A 5 -1.93 15.08 9.19
CA LEU A 5 -1.56 14.29 10.36
C LEU A 5 -1.13 12.90 9.90
N PHE A 6 0.07 12.49 10.28
CA PHE A 6 0.66 11.20 9.93
C PHE A 6 1.06 10.42 11.18
N THR A 7 0.95 9.11 11.12
CA THR A 7 1.48 8.24 12.18
C THR A 7 2.99 8.20 12.12
N GLU A 8 3.55 8.08 10.93
CA GLU A 8 4.97 7.95 10.66
C GLU A 8 5.24 8.14 9.15
N LEU A 9 6.34 8.78 8.80
CA LEU A 9 6.73 9.08 7.42
C LEU A 9 8.08 8.46 7.04
N LEU A 10 9.02 8.28 7.98
CA LEU A 10 10.40 7.88 7.68
C LEU A 10 10.60 6.38 7.55
N ASN A 11 9.88 5.56 8.29
CA ASN A 11 10.05 4.11 8.28
C ASN A 11 9.62 3.46 6.97
N VAL A 12 10.07 2.21 6.78
CA VAL A 12 9.73 1.38 5.62
C VAL A 12 8.41 0.65 5.88
N GLY A 13 7.51 0.68 4.91
CA GLY A 13 6.22 -0.02 4.95
C GLY A 13 5.18 0.62 4.03
N GLY A 14 4.16 -0.14 3.67
CA GLY A 14 3.12 0.31 2.72
C GLY A 14 2.34 1.52 3.23
N VAL A 15 2.01 1.57 4.52
CA VAL A 15 1.30 2.72 5.14
C VAL A 15 2.17 3.98 5.14
N GLN A 16 3.47 3.84 5.44
CA GLN A 16 4.43 4.93 5.44
C GLN A 16 4.66 5.46 4.01
N LEU A 17 4.77 4.55 3.04
CA LEU A 17 4.86 4.92 1.63
C LEU A 17 3.63 5.70 1.16
N ALA A 18 2.42 5.17 1.44
CA ALA A 18 1.17 5.87 1.15
C ALA A 18 1.09 7.25 1.84
N GLY A 19 1.60 7.35 3.07
CA GLY A 19 1.72 8.60 3.82
C GLY A 19 2.61 9.62 3.12
N ARG A 20 3.82 9.22 2.68
CA ARG A 20 4.74 10.08 1.92
C ARG A 20 4.15 10.57 0.61
N GLN A 21 3.53 9.67 -0.15
CA GLN A 21 2.87 10.01 -1.41
C GLN A 21 1.68 10.96 -1.20
N THR A 22 0.92 10.75 -0.12
CA THR A 22 -0.18 11.65 0.25
C THR A 22 0.35 13.03 0.64
N ALA A 23 1.41 13.12 1.44
CA ALA A 23 2.01 14.41 1.80
C ALA A 23 2.55 15.15 0.58
N ALA A 24 3.24 14.45 -0.34
CA ALA A 24 3.70 15.02 -1.60
C ALA A 24 2.54 15.53 -2.47
N ALA A 25 1.45 14.75 -2.60
CA ALA A 25 0.27 15.17 -3.35
C ALA A 25 -0.42 16.39 -2.73
N LEU A 26 -0.56 16.41 -1.39
CA LEU A 26 -1.13 17.56 -0.68
C LEU A 26 -0.26 18.82 -0.83
N THR A 27 1.08 18.68 -0.85
CA THR A 27 2.01 19.79 -1.11
C THR A 27 1.76 20.38 -2.49
N LYS A 28 1.78 19.57 -3.57
CA LYS A 28 1.50 20.04 -4.94
C LYS A 28 0.11 20.64 -5.08
N ILE A 29 -0.90 20.08 -4.40
CA ILE A 29 -2.27 20.63 -4.38
C ILE A 29 -2.29 21.98 -3.66
N GLY A 30 -1.57 22.11 -2.56
CA GLY A 30 -1.41 23.35 -1.79
C GLY A 30 -0.74 24.45 -2.64
N GLU A 31 0.40 24.15 -3.26
CA GLU A 31 1.13 25.06 -4.15
C GLU A 31 0.21 25.59 -5.28
N LYS A 32 -0.48 24.70 -5.98
CA LYS A 32 -1.41 25.08 -7.05
C LYS A 32 -2.54 26.01 -6.58
N ARG A 33 -2.91 25.97 -5.30
CA ARG A 33 -4.01 26.75 -4.70
C ARG A 33 -3.53 27.93 -3.85
N GLY A 34 -2.22 28.19 -3.75
CA GLY A 34 -1.66 29.20 -2.86
C GLY A 34 -1.92 28.90 -1.38
N LEU A 35 -2.00 27.63 -0.99
CA LEU A 35 -2.27 27.18 0.37
C LEU A 35 -1.02 26.57 0.99
N PRO A 36 -0.46 27.13 2.08
CA PRO A 36 0.65 26.48 2.78
C PRO A 36 0.21 25.14 3.38
N CYS A 37 1.12 24.16 3.34
CA CYS A 37 0.94 22.84 3.94
C CYS A 37 1.75 22.73 5.22
N VAL A 38 1.17 22.13 6.25
CA VAL A 38 1.84 21.82 7.53
C VAL A 38 1.59 20.35 7.84
N PHE A 39 2.67 19.58 8.02
CA PHE A 39 2.58 18.16 8.30
C PHE A 39 3.13 17.84 9.68
N LEU A 40 2.36 17.06 10.44
CA LEU A 40 2.72 16.58 11.78
C LEU A 40 2.84 15.06 11.74
N SER A 41 3.93 14.51 12.25
CA SER A 41 4.17 13.08 12.35
C SER A 41 4.33 12.64 13.80
N LEU A 42 3.48 11.73 14.26
CA LEU A 42 3.42 11.33 15.67
C LEU A 42 4.65 10.54 16.13
N ASN A 43 5.09 9.56 15.33
CA ASN A 43 6.08 8.57 15.75
C ASN A 43 7.51 8.89 15.28
N ASP A 44 7.68 9.71 14.25
CA ASP A 44 9.01 10.11 13.77
C ASP A 44 9.75 10.92 14.87
N LYS A 45 11.09 10.90 14.80
CA LYS A 45 11.95 11.59 15.76
C LYS A 45 11.49 13.04 15.95
N ALA A 46 11.54 13.51 17.20
CA ALA A 46 11.09 14.86 17.53
C ALA A 46 11.96 15.93 16.85
N GLY A 47 11.30 16.95 16.29
CA GLY A 47 11.92 18.06 15.57
C GLY A 47 11.49 18.14 14.10
N GLU A 48 12.10 19.07 13.37
CA GLU A 48 11.86 19.25 11.96
C GLU A 48 12.53 18.14 11.13
N GLY A 49 11.81 17.61 10.17
CA GLY A 49 12.28 16.66 9.18
C GLY A 49 11.92 17.12 7.77
N GLN A 50 12.66 16.64 6.80
CA GLN A 50 12.42 16.91 5.39
C GLN A 50 12.47 15.61 4.59
N ILE A 51 11.55 15.45 3.67
CA ILE A 51 11.47 14.28 2.77
C ILE A 51 11.33 14.79 1.34
N CYS A 52 11.98 14.08 0.41
CA CYS A 52 11.71 14.17 -1.01
C CYS A 52 10.98 12.89 -1.43
N ALA A 53 9.77 13.03 -1.95
CA ALA A 53 8.99 11.92 -2.48
C ALA A 53 8.35 12.35 -3.81
N THR A 54 8.45 11.53 -4.83
CA THR A 54 7.86 11.82 -6.17
C THR A 54 8.20 13.24 -6.67
N ASP A 55 9.49 13.61 -6.63
CA ASP A 55 10.02 14.94 -7.02
C ASP A 55 9.44 16.13 -6.23
N THR A 56 8.80 15.84 -5.11
CA THR A 56 8.24 16.88 -4.23
C THR A 56 8.95 16.86 -2.89
N ARG A 57 9.56 17.99 -2.55
CA ARG A 57 10.17 18.19 -1.24
C ARG A 57 9.17 18.81 -0.29
N PHE A 58 9.01 18.24 0.89
CA PHE A 58 8.16 18.78 1.95
C PHE A 58 8.78 18.60 3.32
N SER A 59 8.45 19.51 4.22
CA SER A 59 8.88 19.45 5.61
C SER A 59 7.74 18.93 6.50
N PHE A 60 8.11 18.29 7.60
CA PHE A 60 7.17 17.84 8.63
C PHE A 60 7.79 18.03 10.02
N HIS A 61 6.93 18.09 11.03
CA HIS A 61 7.37 18.11 12.44
C HIS A 61 7.06 16.77 13.10
N GLY A 62 8.12 16.08 13.54
CA GLY A 62 8.05 14.83 14.28
C GLY A 62 7.86 15.04 15.78
N PHE A 63 7.20 14.09 16.46
CA PHE A 63 6.91 14.20 17.90
C PHE A 63 7.55 13.10 18.75
N GLY A 64 8.26 12.13 18.18
CA GLY A 64 8.93 11.06 18.93
C GLY A 64 7.98 10.31 19.86
N ARG A 65 6.76 10.00 19.39
CA ARG A 65 5.67 9.34 20.14
C ARG A 65 5.07 10.17 21.29
N ARG A 66 5.37 11.46 21.41
CA ARG A 66 4.85 12.37 22.45
C ARG A 66 3.42 12.81 22.12
N LYS A 67 2.45 11.93 22.36
CA LYS A 67 1.03 12.11 21.98
C LYS A 67 0.43 13.42 22.46
N ALA A 68 0.67 13.83 23.71
CA ALA A 68 0.13 15.09 24.26
C ALA A 68 0.64 16.31 23.46
N GLN A 69 1.95 16.38 23.19
CA GLN A 69 2.54 17.49 22.44
C GLN A 69 2.02 17.53 20.99
N PHE A 70 1.88 16.36 20.34
CA PHE A 70 1.28 16.23 19.02
C PHE A 70 -0.15 16.80 18.99
N VAL A 71 -1.00 16.41 19.94
CA VAL A 71 -2.39 16.88 20.02
C VAL A 71 -2.44 18.39 20.30
N ILE A 72 -1.64 18.89 21.27
CA ILE A 72 -1.58 20.33 21.59
C ILE A 72 -1.18 21.13 20.34
N GLN A 73 -0.16 20.72 19.61
CA GLN A 73 0.28 21.41 18.40
C GLN A 73 -0.78 21.36 17.29
N ALA A 74 -1.42 20.21 17.10
CA ALA A 74 -2.52 20.06 16.15
C ALA A 74 -3.68 21.03 16.47
N LEU A 75 -4.08 21.14 17.75
CA LEU A 75 -5.13 22.05 18.19
C LEU A 75 -4.71 23.54 18.07
N ARG A 76 -3.45 23.88 18.32
CA ARG A 76 -2.92 25.23 18.06
C ARG A 76 -3.04 25.62 16.59
N LEU A 77 -2.71 24.69 15.68
CA LEU A 77 -2.85 24.89 14.24
C LEU A 77 -4.32 25.00 13.81
N ALA A 78 -5.22 24.26 14.43
CA ALA A 78 -6.66 24.32 14.14
C ALA A 78 -7.25 25.72 14.35
N ARG A 79 -6.74 26.51 15.35
CA ARG A 79 -7.16 27.89 15.58
C ARG A 79 -6.86 28.84 14.41
N ARG A 80 -5.95 28.45 13.51
CA ARG A 80 -5.63 29.20 12.28
C ARG A 80 -6.62 28.94 11.15
N LYS A 81 -7.75 28.26 11.41
CA LYS A 81 -8.84 27.96 10.49
C LYS A 81 -8.35 27.30 9.19
N PRO A 82 -7.79 26.09 9.24
CA PRO A 82 -7.30 25.40 8.04
C PRO A 82 -8.44 25.19 7.02
N ARG A 83 -8.08 25.19 5.75
CA ARG A 83 -9.01 24.86 4.66
C ARG A 83 -9.23 23.36 4.49
N LEU A 84 -8.34 22.54 5.06
CA LEU A 84 -8.41 21.09 5.02
C LEU A 84 -7.62 20.51 6.19
N ILE A 85 -8.19 19.49 6.83
CA ILE A 85 -7.53 18.61 7.79
C ILE A 85 -7.51 17.20 7.18
N PHE A 86 -6.32 16.65 7.00
CA PHE A 86 -6.12 15.30 6.49
C PHE A 86 -5.48 14.42 7.58
N ALA A 87 -6.15 13.35 7.99
CA ALA A 87 -5.60 12.33 8.88
C ALA A 87 -5.24 11.11 8.04
N ALA A 88 -3.95 10.79 7.90
CA ALA A 88 -3.48 9.71 7.04
C ALA A 88 -3.77 8.30 7.59
N HIS A 89 -4.33 8.18 8.79
CA HIS A 89 -4.65 6.89 9.42
C HIS A 89 -5.81 7.04 10.41
N PRO A 90 -6.71 6.04 10.57
CA PRO A 90 -7.84 6.09 11.51
C PRO A 90 -7.48 6.37 12.97
N ASN A 91 -6.27 5.99 13.40
CA ASN A 91 -5.78 6.28 14.75
C ASN A 91 -5.66 7.78 15.05
N LEU A 92 -5.54 8.60 14.01
CA LEU A 92 -5.43 10.07 14.12
C LEU A 92 -6.79 10.77 14.01
N ALA A 93 -7.86 10.03 13.68
CA ALA A 93 -9.20 10.58 13.52
C ALA A 93 -9.72 11.33 14.76
N PRO A 94 -9.48 10.90 16.02
CA PRO A 94 -9.90 11.65 17.20
C PRO A 94 -9.24 13.05 17.28
N THR A 95 -7.93 13.14 16.99
CA THR A 95 -7.23 14.44 16.95
C THR A 95 -7.76 15.31 15.81
N ALA A 96 -7.96 14.75 14.62
CA ALA A 96 -8.50 15.47 13.48
C ALA A 96 -9.93 15.97 13.73
N LEU A 97 -10.77 15.18 14.42
CA LEU A 97 -12.11 15.60 14.81
C LEU A 97 -12.07 16.78 15.79
N ALA A 98 -11.24 16.72 16.82
CA ALA A 98 -11.06 17.84 17.77
C ALA A 98 -10.59 19.10 17.05
N MET A 99 -9.68 18.97 16.07
CA MET A 99 -9.26 20.08 15.22
C MET A 99 -10.43 20.64 14.38
N LYS A 100 -11.23 19.77 13.77
CA LYS A 100 -12.40 20.15 12.97
C LYS A 100 -13.39 21.00 13.77
N GLU A 101 -13.73 20.56 14.98
CA GLU A 101 -14.64 21.30 15.86
C GLU A 101 -14.04 22.67 16.27
N LEU A 102 -12.77 22.71 16.65
CA LEU A 102 -12.08 23.94 17.03
C LEU A 102 -11.93 24.91 15.83
N ALA A 103 -11.76 24.40 14.63
CA ALA A 103 -11.66 25.18 13.40
C ALA A 103 -13.03 25.59 12.82
N ARG A 104 -14.12 25.38 13.56
CA ARG A 104 -15.50 25.67 13.10
C ARG A 104 -15.86 24.91 11.84
N ASN A 105 -15.76 23.56 11.91
CA ASN A 105 -16.12 22.63 10.83
C ASN A 105 -15.24 22.70 9.57
N ALA A 106 -13.94 22.88 9.71
CA ALA A 106 -13.02 22.67 8.58
C ALA A 106 -13.20 21.25 8.00
N PRO A 107 -13.17 21.09 6.66
CA PRO A 107 -13.26 19.77 6.03
C PRO A 107 -12.23 18.79 6.57
N MET A 108 -12.67 17.57 6.91
CA MET A 108 -11.85 16.51 7.47
C MET A 108 -11.86 15.28 6.56
N ILE A 109 -10.70 14.89 6.08
CA ILE A 109 -10.48 13.65 5.34
C ILE A 109 -9.71 12.67 6.22
N VAL A 110 -10.09 11.38 6.16
CA VAL A 110 -9.34 10.29 6.81
C VAL A 110 -8.95 9.25 5.77
N GLY A 111 -7.66 8.92 5.72
CA GLY A 111 -7.15 7.79 4.95
C GLY A 111 -7.29 6.48 5.74
N ALA A 112 -7.70 5.42 5.05
CA ALA A 112 -7.70 4.05 5.56
C ALA A 112 -6.99 3.16 4.54
N HIS A 113 -6.23 2.16 5.03
CA HIS A 113 -5.30 1.40 4.19
C HIS A 113 -5.74 -0.06 3.98
N GLY A 114 -6.48 -0.65 4.95
CA GLY A 114 -6.94 -2.03 4.85
C GLY A 114 -7.36 -2.62 6.19
N ILE A 115 -6.60 -3.60 6.67
CA ILE A 115 -6.94 -4.47 7.81
C ILE A 115 -7.32 -3.71 9.09
N GLU A 116 -6.78 -2.52 9.30
CA GLU A 116 -7.04 -1.69 10.48
C GLU A 116 -8.47 -1.17 10.59
N VAL A 117 -9.24 -1.23 9.48
CA VAL A 117 -10.65 -0.79 9.43
C VAL A 117 -11.64 -1.91 9.11
N TRP A 118 -11.16 -3.13 8.89
CA TRP A 118 -12.04 -4.28 8.57
C TRP A 118 -12.74 -4.88 9.78
N GLN A 119 -12.28 -4.54 10.98
CA GLN A 119 -12.93 -4.86 12.24
C GLN A 119 -13.40 -3.57 12.91
N PRO A 120 -14.43 -3.62 13.78
CA PRO A 120 -14.91 -2.44 14.48
C PRO A 120 -13.80 -1.73 15.24
N LEU A 121 -13.61 -0.45 14.95
CA LEU A 121 -12.67 0.39 15.69
C LEU A 121 -13.16 0.62 17.14
N PRO A 122 -12.25 0.85 18.10
CA PRO A 122 -12.62 1.29 19.44
C PRO A 122 -13.53 2.52 19.40
N PHE A 123 -14.47 2.64 20.35
CA PHE A 123 -15.58 3.60 20.33
C PHE A 123 -15.17 5.03 19.94
N MET A 124 -14.17 5.61 20.63
CA MET A 124 -13.74 6.98 20.33
C MET A 124 -13.19 7.14 18.91
N ARG A 125 -12.40 6.17 18.44
CA ARG A 125 -11.85 6.18 17.07
C ARG A 125 -12.94 6.00 16.05
N ARG A 126 -13.87 5.06 16.28
CA ARG A 126 -15.01 4.79 15.41
C ARG A 126 -15.91 6.02 15.28
N THR A 127 -16.24 6.67 16.39
CA THR A 127 -17.03 7.91 16.40
C THR A 127 -16.34 9.01 15.59
N ALA A 128 -15.07 9.25 15.83
CA ALA A 128 -14.30 10.26 15.09
C ALA A 128 -14.19 9.91 13.59
N PHE A 129 -13.95 8.65 13.26
CA PHE A 129 -13.85 8.17 11.89
C PHE A 129 -15.19 8.36 11.13
N ARG A 130 -16.31 8.04 11.73
CA ARG A 130 -17.66 8.24 11.17
C ARG A 130 -18.02 9.72 10.94
N ARG A 131 -17.41 10.64 11.71
CA ARG A 131 -17.60 12.10 11.59
C ARG A 131 -16.68 12.75 10.56
N ALA A 132 -15.81 11.98 9.90
CA ALA A 132 -15.09 12.46 8.74
C ALA A 132 -16.07 12.88 7.64
N ASP A 133 -15.71 13.92 6.88
CA ASP A 133 -16.49 14.37 5.74
C ASP A 133 -16.24 13.49 4.52
N LEU A 134 -15.02 12.93 4.41
CA LEU A 134 -14.63 11.98 3.40
C LEU A 134 -13.64 10.97 3.98
N ILE A 135 -13.78 9.72 3.56
CA ILE A 135 -12.82 8.65 3.85
C ILE A 135 -12.23 8.16 2.52
N ILE A 136 -10.92 8.08 2.45
CA ILE A 136 -10.20 7.57 1.28
C ILE A 136 -9.77 6.14 1.58
N VAL A 137 -10.04 5.23 0.66
CA VAL A 137 -9.70 3.81 0.73
C VAL A 137 -9.03 3.36 -0.57
N PRO A 138 -8.09 2.39 -0.55
CA PRO A 138 -7.32 2.03 -1.74
C PRO A 138 -8.04 1.04 -2.67
N SER A 139 -9.01 0.28 -2.16
CA SER A 139 -9.66 -0.82 -2.88
C SER A 139 -11.17 -0.88 -2.62
N THR A 140 -11.88 -1.53 -3.53
CA THR A 140 -13.32 -1.83 -3.39
C THR A 140 -13.57 -2.69 -2.16
N TYR A 141 -12.73 -3.72 -1.95
CA TYR A 141 -12.82 -4.59 -0.79
C TYR A 141 -12.69 -3.81 0.53
N THR A 142 -11.71 -2.93 0.65
CA THR A 142 -11.55 -2.09 1.85
C THR A 142 -12.73 -1.14 2.01
N LEU A 143 -13.33 -0.62 0.93
CA LEU A 143 -14.53 0.20 0.99
C LEU A 143 -15.70 -0.59 1.60
N GLU A 144 -15.99 -1.77 1.08
CA GLU A 144 -17.08 -2.62 1.53
C GLU A 144 -16.91 -3.08 2.99
N LYS A 145 -15.70 -3.55 3.34
CA LYS A 145 -15.37 -3.93 4.72
C LYS A 145 -15.47 -2.75 5.69
N THR A 146 -15.04 -1.57 5.27
CA THR A 146 -15.15 -0.34 6.08
C THR A 146 -16.62 0.04 6.27
N ALA A 147 -17.43 0.00 5.22
CA ALA A 147 -18.86 0.28 5.33
C ALA A 147 -19.54 -0.65 6.36
N GLN A 148 -19.28 -1.94 6.23
CA GLN A 148 -19.84 -2.97 7.11
C GLN A 148 -19.36 -2.82 8.56
N ALA A 149 -18.04 -2.79 8.77
CA ALA A 149 -17.46 -2.83 10.13
C ALA A 149 -17.63 -1.51 10.88
N GLN A 150 -17.51 -0.36 10.20
CA GLN A 150 -17.59 0.95 10.85
C GLN A 150 -18.98 1.58 10.79
N GLY A 151 -19.90 1.07 9.96
CA GLY A 151 -21.21 1.69 9.73
C GLY A 151 -21.08 3.06 9.06
N VAL A 152 -20.18 3.19 8.08
CA VAL A 152 -19.99 4.40 7.28
C VAL A 152 -20.70 4.22 5.94
N PRO A 153 -21.56 5.15 5.52
CA PRO A 153 -22.22 5.03 4.22
C PRO A 153 -21.21 5.16 3.07
N PRO A 154 -21.33 4.35 1.99
CA PRO A 154 -20.43 4.42 0.82
C PRO A 154 -20.32 5.82 0.22
N SER A 155 -21.36 6.66 0.31
CA SER A 155 -21.36 8.05 -0.17
C SER A 155 -20.34 8.96 0.53
N LYS A 156 -19.86 8.58 1.71
CA LYS A 156 -18.77 9.25 2.44
C LYS A 156 -17.40 8.67 2.12
N MET A 157 -17.31 7.68 1.25
CA MET A 157 -16.05 7.03 0.91
C MET A 157 -15.67 7.26 -0.56
N ARG A 158 -14.38 7.32 -0.83
CA ARG A 158 -13.84 7.39 -2.19
C ARG A 158 -12.71 6.39 -2.33
N LYS A 159 -12.83 5.51 -3.32
CA LYS A 159 -11.71 4.66 -3.72
C LYS A 159 -10.69 5.50 -4.49
N ILE A 160 -9.48 5.58 -3.95
CA ILE A 160 -8.31 6.20 -4.58
C ILE A 160 -7.15 5.24 -4.38
N PRO A 161 -6.76 4.48 -5.42
CA PRO A 161 -5.64 3.55 -5.37
C PRO A 161 -4.32 4.25 -5.03
N TRP A 162 -3.48 3.61 -4.21
CA TRP A 162 -2.14 4.11 -3.96
C TRP A 162 -1.28 3.98 -5.22
N PRO A 163 -0.46 5.00 -5.54
CA PRO A 163 0.43 4.92 -6.68
C PRO A 163 1.67 4.10 -6.34
N LEU A 164 2.35 3.61 -7.37
CA LEU A 164 3.69 3.07 -7.21
C LEU A 164 4.66 4.20 -6.81
N ASP A 165 5.65 3.87 -6.00
CA ASP A 165 6.72 4.78 -5.64
C ASP A 165 7.58 5.15 -6.87
N ALA A 166 7.82 6.45 -7.04
CA ALA A 166 8.59 6.97 -8.16
C ALA A 166 10.05 6.45 -8.19
N GLU A 167 10.67 6.28 -7.02
CA GLU A 167 12.01 5.69 -6.94
C GLU A 167 12.01 4.25 -7.45
N PHE A 168 10.98 3.46 -7.08
CA PHE A 168 10.87 2.08 -7.51
C PHE A 168 10.55 1.97 -9.01
N LEU A 169 9.72 2.90 -9.51
CA LEU A 169 9.47 3.00 -10.95
C LEU A 169 10.76 3.33 -11.72
N ALA A 170 11.57 4.28 -11.25
CA ALA A 170 12.85 4.62 -11.87
C ALA A 170 13.84 3.43 -11.87
N LEU A 171 13.90 2.65 -10.78
CA LEU A 171 14.69 1.42 -10.74
C LEU A 171 14.21 0.39 -11.77
N SER A 172 12.91 0.31 -12.04
CA SER A 172 12.36 -0.60 -13.05
C SER A 172 12.63 -0.17 -14.49
N GLU A 173 12.93 1.11 -14.72
CA GLU A 173 13.27 1.65 -16.05
C GLU A 173 14.73 1.42 -16.44
N SER A 174 15.61 1.17 -15.48
CA SER A 174 17.03 0.89 -15.69
C SER A 174 17.51 -0.35 -14.93
N PRO A 175 16.84 -1.51 -15.08
CA PRO A 175 17.08 -2.68 -14.24
C PRO A 175 18.40 -3.39 -14.51
N ALA A 176 19.02 -3.19 -15.66
CA ALA A 176 20.29 -3.84 -16.04
C ALA A 176 21.45 -3.47 -15.10
N ASN A 177 21.35 -2.37 -14.35
CA ASN A 177 22.36 -1.91 -13.39
C ASN A 177 22.10 -2.41 -11.96
N LEU A 178 21.15 -3.31 -11.77
CA LEU A 178 20.82 -3.88 -10.46
C LEU A 178 21.54 -5.21 -10.26
N PRO A 179 22.62 -5.27 -9.44
CA PRO A 179 23.30 -6.53 -9.18
C PRO A 179 22.40 -7.45 -8.36
N LEU A 180 22.21 -8.68 -8.86
CA LEU A 180 21.55 -9.73 -8.10
C LEU A 180 22.41 -10.12 -6.88
N PRO A 181 21.80 -10.39 -5.72
CA PRO A 181 22.54 -10.94 -4.59
C PRO A 181 23.27 -12.23 -4.98
N PRO A 182 24.48 -12.50 -4.47
CA PRO A 182 25.23 -13.71 -4.82
C PRO A 182 24.49 -15.02 -4.50
N SER A 183 23.58 -14.99 -3.52
CA SER A 183 22.74 -16.13 -3.13
C SER A 183 21.44 -16.26 -3.95
N PHE A 184 21.24 -15.41 -4.96
CA PHE A 184 20.09 -15.53 -5.85
C PHE A 184 20.23 -16.80 -6.71
N PRO A 185 19.19 -17.68 -6.76
CA PRO A 185 19.28 -18.95 -7.47
C PRO A 185 19.41 -18.78 -8.98
N GLN A 186 20.09 -19.74 -9.60
CA GLN A 186 20.11 -19.91 -11.05
C GLN A 186 18.94 -20.79 -11.45
N GLY A 187 18.24 -20.46 -12.54
CA GLY A 187 17.06 -21.18 -13.01
C GLY A 187 15.81 -20.31 -13.05
N THR A 188 14.66 -20.93 -13.04
CA THR A 188 13.37 -20.23 -13.09
C THR A 188 12.92 -19.84 -11.68
N VAL A 189 12.63 -18.56 -11.47
CA VAL A 189 12.35 -18.01 -10.14
C VAL A 189 10.92 -17.51 -10.02
N VAL A 190 10.20 -18.04 -9.02
CA VAL A 190 8.95 -17.48 -8.52
C VAL A 190 9.24 -16.68 -7.26
N LEU A 191 9.09 -15.37 -7.34
CA LEU A 191 9.32 -14.43 -6.24
C LEU A 191 8.03 -14.15 -5.48
N SER A 192 8.11 -14.11 -4.17
CA SER A 192 7.08 -13.58 -3.29
C SER A 192 7.70 -12.57 -2.31
N VAL A 193 7.04 -11.45 -2.11
CA VAL A 193 7.53 -10.37 -1.25
C VAL A 193 6.49 -10.03 -0.20
N GLY A 194 6.93 -9.99 1.06
CA GLY A 194 6.03 -9.67 2.16
C GLY A 194 6.72 -9.62 3.50
N ARG A 195 5.98 -9.26 4.52
CA ARG A 195 6.39 -9.50 5.90
C ARG A 195 5.92 -10.91 6.30
N TRP A 196 6.85 -11.79 6.60
CA TRP A 196 6.58 -13.18 6.94
C TRP A 196 6.41 -13.32 8.46
N SER A 197 5.34 -12.72 8.96
CA SER A 197 5.01 -12.72 10.38
C SER A 197 3.98 -13.79 10.70
N SER A 198 4.12 -14.41 11.89
CA SER A 198 3.16 -15.37 12.44
C SER A 198 1.73 -14.82 12.52
N ALA A 199 1.57 -13.50 12.67
CA ALA A 199 0.29 -12.79 12.61
C ALA A 199 -0.24 -12.57 11.19
N GLU A 200 0.58 -12.77 10.15
CA GLU A 200 0.23 -12.49 8.74
C GLU A 200 0.29 -13.75 7.85
N ARG A 201 0.02 -14.92 8.40
CA ARG A 201 0.00 -16.17 7.63
C ARG A 201 -1.00 -16.20 6.49
N TYR A 202 -1.98 -15.30 6.52
CA TYR A 202 -2.90 -15.07 5.41
C TYR A 202 -2.21 -14.69 4.08
N LYS A 203 -0.91 -14.37 4.10
CA LYS A 203 -0.10 -14.11 2.91
C LYS A 203 0.19 -15.37 2.08
N GLY A 204 0.02 -16.58 2.66
CA GLY A 204 0.07 -17.84 1.93
C GLY A 204 1.45 -18.25 1.46
N ALA A 205 2.53 -17.89 2.19
CA ALA A 205 3.88 -18.35 1.86
C ALA A 205 4.01 -19.87 1.90
N ASP A 206 3.35 -20.54 2.84
CA ASP A 206 3.26 -21.98 2.94
C ASP A 206 2.52 -22.61 1.74
N ILE A 207 1.44 -21.99 1.27
CA ILE A 207 0.74 -22.40 0.04
C ILE A 207 1.71 -22.34 -1.16
N LEU A 208 2.52 -21.28 -1.27
CA LEU A 208 3.47 -21.12 -2.35
C LEU A 208 4.62 -22.15 -2.26
N ILE A 209 5.13 -22.45 -1.08
CA ILE A 209 6.15 -23.51 -0.87
C ILE A 209 5.61 -24.87 -1.33
N ARG A 210 4.41 -25.25 -0.88
CA ARG A 210 3.76 -26.51 -1.29
C ARG A 210 3.46 -26.54 -2.80
N ALA A 211 3.05 -25.41 -3.37
CA ALA A 211 2.84 -25.31 -4.82
C ALA A 211 4.15 -25.52 -5.60
N GLY A 212 5.28 -24.99 -5.09
CA GLY A 212 6.62 -25.25 -5.60
C GLY A 212 6.98 -26.75 -5.53
N ALA A 213 6.68 -27.41 -4.42
CA ALA A 213 6.88 -28.84 -4.26
C ALA A 213 6.07 -29.68 -5.26
N HIS A 214 4.82 -29.32 -5.51
CA HIS A 214 4.00 -29.99 -6.55
C HIS A 214 4.55 -29.84 -7.98
N LEU A 215 5.41 -28.85 -8.19
CA LEU A 215 5.98 -28.55 -9.51
C LEU A 215 7.43 -29.07 -9.66
N SER A 216 8.10 -29.40 -8.58
CA SER A 216 9.55 -29.68 -8.53
C SER A 216 9.97 -30.87 -9.39
N GLU A 217 9.14 -31.90 -9.51
CA GLU A 217 9.41 -33.06 -10.37
C GLU A 217 9.42 -32.67 -11.85
N LYS A 218 8.44 -31.86 -12.28
CA LYS A 218 8.30 -31.43 -13.67
C LYS A 218 9.21 -30.27 -14.06
N PHE A 219 9.56 -29.44 -13.06
CA PHE A 219 10.40 -28.25 -13.22
C PHE A 219 11.51 -28.28 -12.17
N PRO A 220 12.55 -29.10 -12.33
CA PRO A 220 13.61 -29.29 -11.33
C PRO A 220 14.41 -28.03 -11.06
N ASP A 221 14.49 -27.12 -12.02
CA ASP A 221 15.18 -25.82 -11.91
C ASP A 221 14.27 -24.69 -11.41
N LEU A 222 13.09 -25.03 -10.87
CA LEU A 222 12.17 -24.05 -10.26
C LEU A 222 12.62 -23.72 -8.85
N HIS A 223 12.76 -22.43 -8.58
CA HIS A 223 13.07 -21.90 -7.27
C HIS A 223 11.96 -20.98 -6.77
N VAL A 224 11.65 -21.06 -5.49
CA VAL A 224 10.76 -20.14 -4.77
C VAL A 224 11.62 -19.20 -3.93
N VAL A 225 11.49 -17.90 -4.15
CA VAL A 225 12.21 -16.88 -3.39
C VAL A 225 11.21 -16.12 -2.51
N LEU A 226 11.43 -16.15 -1.19
CA LEU A 226 10.65 -15.41 -0.20
C LEU A 226 11.48 -14.24 0.33
N ALA A 227 11.09 -13.01 -0.04
CA ALA A 227 11.80 -11.82 0.33
C ALA A 227 11.04 -10.98 1.36
N GLY A 228 11.74 -10.52 2.39
CA GLY A 228 11.26 -9.66 3.47
C GLY A 228 11.35 -10.27 4.85
N PRO A 229 11.28 -9.45 5.90
CA PRO A 229 11.47 -9.86 7.29
C PRO A 229 10.25 -10.58 7.88
N GLY A 230 10.45 -11.28 8.97
CA GLY A 230 9.35 -11.85 9.77
C GLY A 230 9.83 -12.87 10.79
N ASP A 231 8.97 -13.13 11.77
CA ASP A 231 9.18 -14.09 12.85
C ASP A 231 8.70 -15.52 12.50
N ASP A 232 8.08 -15.72 11.33
CA ASP A 232 7.57 -17.00 10.85
C ASP A 232 8.53 -17.72 9.87
N ILE A 233 9.72 -17.14 9.60
CA ILE A 233 10.68 -17.66 8.62
C ILE A 233 11.15 -19.04 8.97
N ASP A 234 11.41 -19.34 10.25
CA ASP A 234 11.89 -20.67 10.66
C ASP A 234 10.82 -21.75 10.47
N ARG A 235 9.54 -21.41 10.70
CA ARG A 235 8.44 -22.33 10.36
C ARG A 235 8.36 -22.57 8.84
N LEU A 236 8.55 -21.54 8.02
CA LEU A 236 8.53 -21.67 6.56
C LEU A 236 9.72 -22.49 6.04
N ARG A 237 10.90 -22.39 6.67
CA ARG A 237 12.04 -23.25 6.37
C ARG A 237 11.74 -24.72 6.68
N LYS A 238 11.11 -24.97 7.83
CA LYS A 238 10.67 -26.33 8.19
C LYS A 238 9.64 -26.85 7.19
N GLU A 239 8.68 -26.03 6.79
CA GLU A 239 7.69 -26.39 5.75
C GLU A 239 8.38 -26.82 4.45
N ALA A 240 9.42 -26.09 4.00
CA ALA A 240 10.18 -26.44 2.80
C ALA A 240 10.95 -27.78 2.97
N GLN A 241 11.46 -28.08 4.18
CA GLN A 241 12.08 -29.35 4.51
C GLN A 241 11.08 -30.50 4.49
N ASP A 242 9.94 -30.31 5.16
CA ASP A 242 8.88 -31.31 5.26
C ASP A 242 8.28 -31.64 3.87
N CYS A 243 8.28 -30.67 2.94
CA CYS A 243 7.88 -30.85 1.54
C CYS A 243 9.01 -31.39 0.63
N GLY A 244 10.23 -31.59 1.13
CA GLY A 244 11.38 -32.08 0.34
C GLY A 244 12.00 -31.09 -0.64
N VAL A 245 11.67 -29.79 -0.54
CA VAL A 245 12.11 -28.72 -1.47
C VAL A 245 13.01 -27.68 -0.82
N ALA A 246 13.65 -27.99 0.30
CA ALA A 246 14.48 -27.05 1.04
C ALA A 246 15.61 -26.40 0.20
N LYS A 247 16.15 -27.11 -0.81
CA LYS A 247 17.19 -26.60 -1.71
C LYS A 247 16.64 -25.63 -2.78
N GLN A 248 15.34 -25.66 -3.03
CA GLN A 248 14.65 -24.85 -4.04
C GLN A 248 13.94 -23.62 -3.42
N VAL A 249 13.88 -23.52 -2.08
CA VAL A 249 13.25 -22.40 -1.38
C VAL A 249 14.33 -21.51 -0.74
N HIS A 250 14.36 -20.25 -1.15
CA HIS A 250 15.36 -19.28 -0.74
C HIS A 250 14.73 -18.14 0.05
N PHE A 251 15.38 -17.72 1.13
CA PHE A 251 14.89 -16.68 2.03
C PHE A 251 15.82 -15.46 2.02
N PHE A 252 15.25 -14.29 1.81
CA PHE A 252 15.94 -12.99 1.85
C PHE A 252 15.29 -12.11 2.93
N PRO A 253 15.57 -12.34 4.22
CA PRO A 253 14.87 -11.67 5.33
C PRO A 253 15.26 -10.21 5.51
N SER A 254 16.44 -9.82 5.07
CA SER A 254 16.96 -8.46 5.19
C SER A 254 17.56 -8.05 3.86
N ILE A 255 16.84 -7.19 3.16
CA ILE A 255 17.24 -6.68 1.84
C ILE A 255 17.00 -5.19 1.77
N SER A 256 17.91 -4.48 1.14
CA SER A 256 17.77 -3.09 0.79
C SER A 256 16.73 -2.91 -0.33
N ARG A 257 16.28 -1.69 -0.53
CA ARG A 257 15.34 -1.35 -1.60
C ARG A 257 15.91 -1.66 -3.00
N LYS A 258 17.21 -1.45 -3.21
CA LYS A 258 17.90 -1.78 -4.48
C LYS A 258 17.99 -3.30 -4.70
N GLU A 259 18.32 -4.05 -3.66
CA GLU A 259 18.33 -5.51 -3.73
C GLU A 259 16.92 -6.05 -3.99
N LEU A 260 15.90 -5.49 -3.35
CA LEU A 260 14.50 -5.88 -3.63
C LEU A 260 14.15 -5.63 -5.10
N ALA A 261 14.55 -4.50 -5.66
CA ALA A 261 14.36 -4.21 -7.09
C ALA A 261 15.13 -5.22 -7.97
N ALA A 262 16.35 -5.61 -7.58
CA ALA A 262 17.11 -6.66 -8.26
C ALA A 262 16.39 -8.01 -8.22
N LEU A 263 15.80 -8.40 -7.07
CA LEU A 263 15.01 -9.63 -6.97
C LEU A 263 13.79 -9.60 -7.90
N TYR A 264 13.07 -8.48 -7.98
CA TYR A 264 11.98 -8.35 -8.94
C TYR A 264 12.50 -8.46 -10.38
N PHE A 265 13.64 -7.86 -10.70
CA PHE A 265 14.23 -7.94 -12.04
C PHE A 265 14.63 -9.38 -12.39
N GLY A 266 15.29 -10.10 -11.48
CA GLY A 266 15.77 -11.46 -11.70
C GLY A 266 14.68 -12.54 -11.68
N ALA A 267 13.51 -12.26 -11.13
CA ALA A 267 12.41 -13.22 -11.09
C ALA A 267 11.72 -13.40 -12.46
N ASP A 268 11.11 -14.55 -12.69
CA ASP A 268 10.27 -14.85 -13.85
C ASP A 268 8.79 -14.59 -13.59
N ILE A 269 8.33 -14.94 -12.40
CA ILE A 269 6.92 -14.85 -11.97
C ILE A 269 6.91 -14.23 -10.59
N PHE A 270 5.94 -13.38 -10.31
CA PHE A 270 5.61 -12.95 -8.96
C PHE A 270 4.36 -13.68 -8.48
N ALA A 271 4.42 -14.30 -7.31
CA ALA A 271 3.30 -15.02 -6.74
C ALA A 271 3.07 -14.63 -5.27
N LEU A 272 1.86 -14.17 -4.94
CA LEU A 272 1.45 -13.91 -3.56
C LEU A 272 -0.03 -14.32 -3.39
N PRO A 273 -0.30 -15.56 -2.92
CA PRO A 273 -1.66 -16.07 -2.73
C PRO A 273 -2.30 -15.56 -1.42
N SER A 274 -2.21 -14.27 -1.17
CA SER A 274 -2.67 -13.61 0.06
C SER A 274 -4.17 -13.38 0.06
N THR A 275 -4.85 -13.75 1.14
CA THR A 275 -6.29 -13.50 1.35
C THR A 275 -6.59 -12.20 2.09
N GLY A 276 -5.57 -11.52 2.60
CA GLY A 276 -5.70 -10.38 3.52
C GLY A 276 -5.07 -9.07 3.04
N GLU A 277 -4.87 -8.87 1.73
CA GLU A 277 -4.33 -7.60 1.24
C GLU A 277 -5.40 -6.51 1.19
N GLY A 278 -5.08 -5.34 1.77
CA GLY A 278 -5.92 -4.16 1.63
C GLY A 278 -5.85 -3.54 0.24
N PHE A 279 -4.68 -3.66 -0.40
CA PHE A 279 -4.39 -3.22 -1.75
C PHE A 279 -3.29 -4.06 -2.39
N GLY A 280 -2.10 -4.13 -1.76
CA GLY A 280 -0.98 -4.94 -2.24
C GLY A 280 -0.02 -4.16 -3.14
N LEU A 281 0.70 -3.19 -2.58
CA LEU A 281 1.73 -2.42 -3.31
C LEU A 281 2.79 -3.30 -3.97
N VAL A 282 3.11 -4.46 -3.38
CA VAL A 282 4.08 -5.42 -3.92
C VAL A 282 3.69 -5.97 -5.29
N PHE A 283 2.38 -6.02 -5.62
CA PHE A 283 1.93 -6.37 -6.95
C PHE A 283 2.28 -5.27 -7.96
N LEU A 284 2.11 -3.98 -7.58
CA LEU A 284 2.53 -2.86 -8.43
C LEU A 284 4.04 -2.85 -8.66
N GLU A 285 4.81 -3.19 -7.61
CA GLU A 285 6.26 -3.32 -7.70
C GLU A 285 6.63 -4.41 -8.72
N ALA A 286 6.06 -5.61 -8.63
CA ALA A 286 6.29 -6.70 -9.57
C ALA A 286 5.85 -6.34 -11.00
N MET A 287 4.68 -5.73 -11.16
CA MET A 287 4.16 -5.27 -12.45
C MET A 287 5.07 -4.23 -13.10
N ALA A 288 5.68 -3.32 -12.32
CA ALA A 288 6.63 -2.34 -12.83
C ALA A 288 7.85 -3.00 -13.50
N PHE A 289 8.29 -4.14 -12.97
CA PHE A 289 9.36 -4.96 -13.57
C PHE A 289 8.86 -5.93 -14.66
N GLY A 290 7.62 -5.77 -15.11
CA GLY A 290 7.04 -6.59 -16.18
C GLY A 290 6.84 -8.06 -15.80
N LYS A 291 6.66 -8.37 -14.50
CA LYS A 291 6.45 -9.75 -14.05
C LYS A 291 4.99 -10.15 -14.18
N ALA A 292 4.75 -11.35 -14.71
CA ALA A 292 3.43 -11.95 -14.66
C ALA A 292 3.07 -12.30 -13.21
N ILE A 293 1.84 -11.99 -12.83
CA ILE A 293 1.38 -12.12 -11.45
C ILE A 293 0.54 -13.38 -11.27
N VAL A 294 0.77 -14.10 -10.17
CA VAL A 294 -0.18 -15.08 -9.61
C VAL A 294 -0.65 -14.55 -8.26
N GLY A 295 -1.90 -14.15 -8.15
CA GLY A 295 -2.50 -13.58 -6.95
C GLY A 295 -3.75 -14.34 -6.49
N ALA A 296 -4.15 -14.17 -5.24
CA ALA A 296 -5.44 -14.67 -4.79
C ALA A 296 -6.59 -13.81 -5.34
N ASN A 297 -7.67 -14.45 -5.77
CA ASN A 297 -8.93 -13.76 -6.04
C ASN A 297 -9.64 -13.41 -4.72
N ALA A 298 -8.98 -12.58 -3.89
CA ALA A 298 -9.43 -12.24 -2.56
C ALA A 298 -8.91 -10.86 -2.12
N GLY A 299 -9.56 -10.28 -1.11
CA GLY A 299 -9.13 -8.99 -0.56
C GLY A 299 -9.13 -7.88 -1.61
N GLY A 300 -8.17 -6.97 -1.50
CA GLY A 300 -7.96 -5.88 -2.46
C GLY A 300 -7.15 -6.26 -3.69
N VAL A 301 -6.72 -7.53 -3.84
CA VAL A 301 -5.89 -7.97 -4.98
C VAL A 301 -6.60 -7.76 -6.34
N PRO A 302 -7.92 -8.04 -6.50
CA PRO A 302 -8.63 -7.80 -7.75
C PRO A 302 -8.74 -6.31 -8.17
N ASP A 303 -8.54 -5.39 -7.26
CA ASP A 303 -8.45 -3.95 -7.60
C ASP A 303 -7.10 -3.60 -8.25
N VAL A 304 -6.05 -4.39 -7.99
CA VAL A 304 -4.70 -4.19 -8.52
C VAL A 304 -4.41 -5.07 -9.72
N VAL A 305 -4.76 -6.35 -9.65
CA VAL A 305 -4.51 -7.34 -10.69
C VAL A 305 -5.82 -7.72 -11.38
N GLN A 306 -5.85 -7.67 -12.71
CA GLN A 306 -6.99 -8.10 -13.51
C GLN A 306 -6.71 -9.47 -14.11
N HIS A 307 -7.59 -10.43 -13.79
CA HIS A 307 -7.45 -11.81 -14.26
C HIS A 307 -7.37 -11.89 -15.78
N GLU A 308 -6.42 -12.70 -16.30
CA GLU A 308 -6.12 -12.92 -17.74
C GLU A 308 -5.65 -11.67 -18.52
N ARG A 309 -5.63 -10.50 -17.88
CA ARG A 309 -5.14 -9.28 -18.50
C ARG A 309 -3.68 -8.98 -18.07
N ASP A 310 -3.42 -8.86 -16.77
CA ASP A 310 -2.10 -8.53 -16.23
C ASP A 310 -1.61 -9.50 -15.15
N GLY A 311 -2.38 -10.59 -14.91
CA GLY A 311 -2.03 -11.66 -14.01
C GLY A 311 -3.08 -12.77 -14.01
N LEU A 312 -2.84 -13.79 -13.21
CA LEU A 312 -3.76 -14.88 -12.95
C LEU A 312 -4.26 -14.78 -11.50
N LEU A 313 -5.55 -14.54 -11.32
CA LEU A 313 -6.20 -14.58 -10.02
C LEU A 313 -6.81 -15.95 -9.79
N VAL A 314 -6.44 -16.58 -8.67
CA VAL A 314 -6.84 -17.96 -8.35
C VAL A 314 -7.37 -18.06 -6.93
N THR A 315 -8.08 -19.13 -6.61
CA THR A 315 -8.35 -19.52 -5.23
C THR A 315 -7.02 -19.79 -4.53
N PRO A 316 -6.80 -19.33 -3.28
CA PRO A 316 -5.55 -19.50 -2.57
C PRO A 316 -5.40 -20.93 -2.01
N THR A 317 -5.37 -21.91 -2.89
CA THR A 317 -5.10 -23.33 -2.62
C THR A 317 -3.82 -23.76 -3.34
N VAL A 318 -3.20 -24.82 -2.84
CA VAL A 318 -1.95 -25.35 -3.43
C VAL A 318 -2.16 -25.74 -4.88
N GLU A 319 -3.26 -26.41 -5.20
CA GLU A 319 -3.60 -26.89 -6.54
C GLU A 319 -3.82 -25.74 -7.53
N ALA A 320 -4.57 -24.71 -7.12
CA ALA A 320 -4.87 -23.57 -7.98
C ALA A 320 -3.62 -22.70 -8.22
N VAL A 321 -2.81 -22.48 -7.18
CA VAL A 321 -1.55 -21.72 -7.28
C VAL A 321 -0.53 -22.48 -8.15
N SER A 322 -0.32 -23.78 -7.90
CA SER A 322 0.57 -24.60 -8.73
C SER A 322 0.10 -24.68 -10.18
N GLY A 323 -1.21 -24.79 -10.42
CA GLY A 323 -1.79 -24.76 -11.76
C GLY A 323 -1.52 -23.46 -12.51
N ALA A 324 -1.67 -22.31 -11.86
CA ALA A 324 -1.39 -20.99 -12.43
C ALA A 324 0.11 -20.80 -12.71
N VAL A 325 0.97 -21.15 -11.74
CA VAL A 325 2.44 -21.10 -11.93
C VAL A 325 2.86 -22.01 -13.09
N ARG A 326 2.38 -23.25 -13.11
CA ARG A 326 2.65 -24.20 -14.21
C ARG A 326 2.25 -23.61 -15.57
N ARG A 327 1.08 -22.98 -15.67
CA ARG A 327 0.61 -22.37 -16.92
C ARG A 327 1.57 -21.29 -17.42
N LEU A 328 2.06 -20.43 -16.50
CA LEU A 328 3.03 -19.37 -16.85
C LEU A 328 4.43 -19.93 -17.16
N LEU A 329 4.82 -21.05 -16.54
CA LEU A 329 6.08 -21.74 -16.85
C LEU A 329 6.04 -22.39 -18.23
N SER A 330 4.90 -23.01 -18.59
CA SER A 330 4.73 -23.73 -19.85
C SER A 330 4.39 -22.83 -21.05
N ASP A 331 4.02 -21.57 -20.82
CA ASP A 331 3.68 -20.59 -21.87
C ASP A 331 4.44 -19.26 -21.65
N PRO A 332 5.69 -19.16 -22.14
CA PRO A 332 6.48 -17.94 -22.05
C PRO A 332 5.86 -16.72 -22.75
N LEU A 333 5.06 -16.94 -23.81
CA LEU A 333 4.39 -15.85 -24.52
C LEU A 333 3.27 -15.25 -23.68
N LEU A 334 2.45 -16.10 -23.05
CA LEU A 334 1.46 -15.66 -22.08
C LEU A 334 2.11 -14.89 -20.92
N ARG A 335 3.17 -15.47 -20.35
CA ARG A 335 3.92 -14.84 -19.25
C ARG A 335 4.40 -13.44 -19.63
N LYS A 336 5.04 -13.29 -20.80
CA LYS A 336 5.51 -12.02 -21.33
C LYS A 336 4.36 -11.04 -21.57
N ARG A 337 3.27 -11.49 -22.19
CA ARG A 337 2.09 -10.65 -22.46
C ARG A 337 1.49 -10.07 -21.19
N LEU A 338 1.23 -10.92 -20.18
CA LEU A 338 0.66 -10.47 -18.91
C LEU A 338 1.58 -9.49 -18.20
N GLY A 339 2.90 -9.76 -18.18
CA GLY A 339 3.89 -8.86 -17.60
C GLY A 339 3.92 -7.48 -18.27
N MET A 340 3.92 -7.43 -19.59
CA MET A 340 3.90 -6.17 -20.35
C MET A 340 2.62 -5.36 -20.10
N GLN A 341 1.46 -6.02 -20.06
CA GLN A 341 0.19 -5.37 -19.76
C GLN A 341 0.14 -4.84 -18.34
N GLY A 342 0.71 -5.58 -17.39
CA GLY A 342 0.90 -5.11 -16.01
C GLY A 342 1.77 -3.86 -15.94
N GLN A 343 2.91 -3.86 -16.62
CA GLN A 343 3.83 -2.73 -16.64
C GLN A 343 3.17 -1.46 -17.20
N GLU A 344 2.44 -1.58 -18.31
CA GLU A 344 1.70 -0.46 -18.89
C GLU A 344 0.63 0.08 -17.94
N ARG A 345 -0.08 -0.83 -17.25
CA ARG A 345 -1.12 -0.45 -16.32
C ARG A 345 -0.58 0.29 -15.09
N VAL A 346 0.59 -0.08 -14.59
CA VAL A 346 1.25 0.66 -13.49
C VAL A 346 1.51 2.10 -13.91
N ARG A 347 2.04 2.32 -15.11
CA ARG A 347 2.37 3.65 -15.61
C ARG A 347 1.13 4.53 -15.84
N THR A 348 0.03 3.93 -16.26
CA THR A 348 -1.20 4.67 -16.63
C THR A 348 -2.19 4.79 -15.48
N GLU A 349 -2.48 3.69 -14.77
CA GLU A 349 -3.54 3.65 -13.76
C GLU A 349 -3.03 3.90 -12.32
N PHE A 350 -1.76 3.57 -12.03
CA PHE A 350 -1.17 3.68 -10.70
C PHE A 350 -0.02 4.71 -10.62
N SER A 351 -0.05 5.70 -11.52
CA SER A 351 0.90 6.80 -11.50
C SER A 351 0.60 7.80 -10.39
N PHE A 352 1.64 8.46 -9.88
CA PHE A 352 1.48 9.54 -8.90
C PHE A 352 0.63 10.70 -9.43
N ALA A 353 0.76 11.05 -10.71
CA ALA A 353 -0.03 12.10 -11.33
C ALA A 353 -1.54 11.80 -11.29
N ARG A 354 -1.92 10.53 -11.55
CA ARG A 354 -3.32 10.09 -11.45
C ARG A 354 -3.82 10.12 -10.01
N PHE A 355 -3.03 9.64 -9.07
CA PHE A 355 -3.35 9.70 -7.64
C PHE A 355 -3.58 11.16 -7.19
N GLN A 356 -2.67 12.06 -7.52
CA GLN A 356 -2.78 13.49 -7.22
C GLN A 356 -4.05 14.11 -7.82
N THR A 357 -4.37 13.78 -9.07
CA THR A 357 -5.58 14.26 -9.74
C THR A 357 -6.84 13.78 -9.04
N GLN A 358 -6.91 12.48 -8.69
CA GLN A 358 -8.05 11.91 -7.98
C GLN A 358 -8.22 12.50 -6.58
N LEU A 359 -7.10 12.70 -5.85
CA LEU A 359 -7.11 13.32 -4.52
C LEU A 359 -7.55 14.78 -4.61
N SER A 360 -7.03 15.55 -5.59
CA SER A 360 -7.45 16.93 -5.82
C SER A 360 -8.93 17.03 -6.11
N GLY A 361 -9.46 16.21 -7.03
CA GLY A 361 -10.89 16.20 -7.35
C GLY A 361 -11.78 15.83 -6.18
N ALA A 362 -11.32 14.89 -5.32
CA ALA A 362 -12.03 14.53 -4.10
C ALA A 362 -12.09 15.70 -3.10
N ILE A 363 -11.01 16.47 -2.96
CA ILE A 363 -10.94 17.68 -2.13
C ILE A 363 -11.85 18.79 -2.70
N ASP A 364 -11.88 18.99 -4.03
CA ASP A 364 -12.71 20.01 -4.66
C ASP A 364 -14.21 19.73 -4.43
N LEU A 365 -14.65 18.51 -4.65
CA LEU A 365 -16.03 18.08 -4.38
C LEU A 365 -16.44 18.28 -2.91
N LEU A 366 -15.51 18.00 -1.99
CA LEU A 366 -15.76 18.18 -0.56
C LEU A 366 -15.89 19.67 -0.19
N THR A 367 -15.01 20.52 -0.71
CA THR A 367 -15.01 21.96 -0.42
C THR A 367 -16.23 22.66 -1.02
N ALA A 368 -16.66 22.27 -2.22
CA ALA A 368 -17.88 22.78 -2.85
C ALA A 368 -19.15 22.44 -2.01
N LYS A 369 -19.30 21.21 -1.56
CA LYS A 369 -20.41 20.78 -0.67
C LYS A 369 -20.45 21.58 0.63
N ASN A 370 -19.30 21.84 1.25
CA ASN A 370 -19.25 22.60 2.50
C ASN A 370 -19.60 24.09 2.30
N GLN A 371 -19.25 24.69 1.16
CA GLN A 371 -19.63 26.06 0.84
C GLN A 371 -21.15 26.19 0.63
N GLN A 372 -21.80 25.25 -0.04
CA GLN A 372 -23.25 25.21 -0.22
C GLN A 372 -23.97 25.07 1.14
N ARG A 373 -23.48 24.17 2.02
CA ARG A 373 -24.07 23.95 3.34
C ARG A 373 -23.96 25.18 4.24
N ASN A 374 -22.84 25.91 4.18
CA ASN A 374 -22.68 27.14 4.96
C ASN A 374 -23.59 28.30 4.45
N LYS A 375 -23.89 28.36 3.15
CA LYS A 375 -24.84 29.33 2.59
C LYS A 375 -26.26 29.02 3.03
N SER A 376 -26.69 27.76 3.09
CA SER A 376 -28.04 27.36 3.50
C SER A 376 -28.33 27.50 5.01
N VAL A 377 -27.31 27.71 5.84
CA VAL A 377 -27.46 27.94 7.31
C VAL A 377 -27.50 29.44 7.63
N THR A 378 -27.10 30.31 6.70
CA THR A 378 -27.09 31.77 6.85
C THR A 378 -28.28 32.45 6.17
N THR A 379 -29.14 31.71 5.50
CA THR A 379 -30.47 32.09 5.02
C THR A 379 -31.56 31.50 5.93
#